data_2fbdc76e06033fb24a7b7a42ae12c3ca
#
_entry.id   2fbdc76e06033fb24a7b7a42ae12c3ca
#
_cell.length_a   1.000
_cell.length_b   1.000
_cell.length_c   1.000
_cell.angle_alpha   90.00
_cell.angle_beta   90.00
_cell.angle_gamma   90.00
#
_symmetry.space_group_name_H-M   'P 1'
#
loop_
_entity.id
_entity.type
_entity.pdbx_description
1 polymer ?
#
loop_
_entity_poly.entity_id
_entity_poly.type
_entity_poly.pdbx_seq_one_letter_code
_entity_poly.pdbx_strand_id
1 'polypeptide(L)'
;GTSVILPTIRNPVQLAKSLSSLDQLSQGRLTVGVGFGGPHMQEAVFGVTGEQRSRRFVEGLNILKALWTQPKATVSGTFWNFTNIAMEPKPVQKPYPPVWFGAREPAGLKRAVRHGDGWMGAGSSSSADFVQHVGLLRRFLDEAKRDPATFPLSKRVYIAIDNNKERAERRLRQWFGDRYKNADMAVRVSLWGSLAECLDK
;
A
#
# COMPACT_ATOMS: atom_id res chain seq x y z
N GLY A 1 -2.13 8.09 7.07
CA GLY A 1 -1.30 7.07 6.39
C GLY A 1 -1.09 7.34 4.91
N THR A 2 -0.30 6.51 4.27
CA THR A 2 -0.06 6.58 2.81
C THR A 2 -0.81 5.47 2.07
N SER A 3 -1.28 5.75 0.82
CA SER A 3 -2.03 4.75 0.02
C SER A 3 -1.76 4.93 -1.48
N VAL A 4 -0.62 4.57 -1.99
CA VAL A 4 0.55 3.98 -1.34
C VAL A 4 1.79 4.81 -1.67
N ILE A 5 2.83 4.67 -0.87
CA ILE A 5 4.16 5.16 -1.19
C ILE A 5 4.92 4.08 -1.98
N LEU A 6 5.90 4.49 -2.78
CA LEU A 6 6.67 3.59 -3.66
C LEU A 6 8.13 3.52 -3.17
N PRO A 7 8.49 2.54 -2.35
CA PRO A 7 9.86 2.42 -1.83
C PRO A 7 10.91 2.16 -2.90
N THR A 8 10.53 1.50 -4.01
CA THR A 8 11.46 1.15 -5.10
C THR A 8 12.17 2.34 -5.74
N ILE A 9 11.52 3.49 -5.79
CA ILE A 9 12.03 4.71 -6.42
C ILE A 9 12.54 5.74 -5.42
N ARG A 10 12.75 5.35 -4.17
CA ARG A 10 13.17 6.24 -3.08
C ARG A 10 14.43 5.72 -2.40
N ASN A 11 15.24 6.65 -1.90
CA ASN A 11 16.32 6.28 -1.01
C ASN A 11 15.73 5.79 0.33
N PRO A 12 16.03 4.56 0.78
CA PRO A 12 15.41 3.99 1.97
C PRO A 12 15.82 4.70 3.27
N VAL A 13 17.01 5.27 3.36
CA VAL A 13 17.45 6.01 4.55
C VAL A 13 16.66 7.30 4.70
N GLN A 14 16.52 8.06 3.62
CA GLN A 14 15.70 9.29 3.61
C GLN A 14 14.22 8.97 3.89
N LEU A 15 13.71 7.89 3.29
CA LEU A 15 12.33 7.47 3.48
C LEU A 15 12.08 7.05 4.94
N ALA A 16 12.99 6.26 5.54
CA ALA A 16 12.90 5.87 6.94
C ALA A 16 12.85 7.08 7.88
N LYS A 17 13.74 8.07 7.63
CA LYS A 17 13.76 9.31 8.39
C LYS A 17 12.46 10.10 8.27
N SER A 18 11.97 10.30 7.06
CA SER A 18 10.74 11.06 6.81
C SER A 18 9.52 10.41 7.48
N LEU A 19 9.40 9.09 7.35
CA LEU A 19 8.27 8.35 7.95
C LEU A 19 8.37 8.31 9.48
N SER A 20 9.57 8.19 10.05
CA SER A 20 9.76 8.27 11.50
C SER A 20 9.40 9.65 12.04
N SER A 21 9.82 10.73 11.37
CA SER A 21 9.45 12.10 11.74
C SER A 21 7.93 12.32 11.65
N LEU A 22 7.28 11.76 10.61
CA LEU A 22 5.83 11.82 10.47
C LEU A 22 5.10 11.03 11.57
N ASP A 23 5.66 9.89 11.98
CA ASP A 23 5.11 9.10 13.07
C ASP A 23 5.20 9.85 14.40
N GLN A 24 6.31 10.55 14.67
CA GLN A 24 6.48 11.44 15.81
C GLN A 24 5.45 12.59 15.79
N LEU A 25 5.34 13.31 14.67
CA LEU A 25 4.38 14.41 14.52
C LEU A 25 2.93 13.96 14.66
N SER A 26 2.62 12.75 14.20
CA SER A 26 1.29 12.18 14.32
C SER A 26 1.02 11.49 15.65
N GLN A 27 2.00 11.47 16.56
CA GLN A 27 1.91 10.79 17.85
C GLN A 27 1.51 9.30 17.71
N GLY A 28 2.21 8.58 16.81
CA GLY A 28 2.01 7.15 16.60
C GLY A 28 0.73 6.77 15.85
N ARG A 29 0.17 7.67 15.02
CA ARG A 29 -1.02 7.38 14.20
C ARG A 29 -0.70 7.02 12.74
N LEU A 30 0.58 6.90 12.39
CA LEU A 30 1.00 6.62 11.02
C LEU A 30 0.73 5.14 10.66
N THR A 31 0.12 4.91 9.51
CA THR A 31 0.12 3.64 8.80
C THR A 31 0.86 3.83 7.47
N VAL A 32 1.89 3.03 7.25
CA VAL A 32 2.75 3.11 6.06
C VAL A 32 2.22 2.19 4.97
N GLY A 33 1.36 2.70 4.11
CA GLY A 33 0.90 1.98 2.93
C GLY A 33 1.96 2.00 1.84
N VAL A 34 2.42 0.82 1.40
CA VAL A 34 3.46 0.64 0.39
C VAL A 34 2.97 -0.17 -0.81
N GLY A 35 3.52 0.07 -1.99
CA GLY A 35 3.16 -0.66 -3.20
C GLY A 35 4.17 -0.42 -4.32
N PHE A 36 3.95 -1.08 -5.45
CA PHE A 36 4.78 -0.90 -6.64
C PHE A 36 4.36 0.29 -7.52
N GLY A 37 3.17 0.84 -7.32
CA GLY A 37 2.58 1.82 -8.23
C GLY A 37 1.88 1.16 -9.42
N GLY A 38 1.41 2.01 -10.34
CA GLY A 38 0.70 1.57 -11.54
C GLY A 38 1.64 1.22 -12.71
N PRO A 39 1.08 0.70 -13.80
CA PRO A 39 1.84 0.31 -14.99
C PRO A 39 2.52 1.47 -15.73
N HIS A 40 2.12 2.71 -15.44
CA HIS A 40 2.67 3.91 -16.08
C HIS A 40 3.85 4.54 -15.33
N MET A 41 4.35 3.87 -14.31
CA MET A 41 5.54 4.34 -13.59
C MET A 41 6.78 4.23 -14.46
N GLN A 42 7.38 5.36 -14.77
CA GLN A 42 8.65 5.44 -15.48
C GLN A 42 9.82 5.12 -14.54
N GLU A 43 9.87 3.88 -14.08
CA GLU A 43 10.88 3.43 -13.09
C GLU A 43 12.31 3.61 -13.60
N ALA A 44 12.52 3.55 -14.91
CA ALA A 44 13.82 3.78 -15.54
C ALA A 44 14.41 5.16 -15.22
N VAL A 45 13.56 6.20 -15.08
CA VAL A 45 14.01 7.54 -14.67
C VAL A 45 14.66 7.53 -13.28
N PHE A 46 14.29 6.56 -12.45
CA PHE A 46 14.83 6.37 -11.10
C PHE A 46 15.92 5.27 -11.04
N GLY A 47 16.42 4.82 -12.20
CA GLY A 47 17.43 3.77 -12.28
C GLY A 47 16.93 2.38 -11.83
N VAL A 48 15.63 2.12 -11.96
CA VAL A 48 15.02 0.85 -11.57
C VAL A 48 14.58 0.08 -12.81
N THR A 49 15.04 -1.17 -12.96
CA THR A 49 14.56 -2.08 -13.99
C THR A 49 13.43 -2.96 -13.47
N GLY A 50 12.56 -3.44 -14.37
CA GLY A 50 11.44 -4.30 -14.01
C GLY A 50 11.85 -5.58 -13.26
N GLU A 51 12.98 -6.19 -13.64
CA GLU A 51 13.52 -7.39 -13.00
C GLU A 51 14.00 -7.14 -11.56
N GLN A 52 14.58 -5.97 -11.31
CA GLN A 52 15.10 -5.59 -10.00
C GLN A 52 14.01 -5.12 -9.04
N ARG A 53 12.86 -4.71 -9.55
CA ARG A 53 11.79 -4.04 -8.83
C ARG A 53 11.40 -4.74 -7.53
N SER A 54 11.18 -6.05 -7.58
CA SER A 54 10.73 -6.80 -6.40
C SER A 54 11.82 -6.94 -5.34
N ARG A 55 13.07 -7.21 -5.77
CA ARG A 55 14.21 -7.32 -4.84
C ARG A 55 14.52 -5.97 -4.20
N ARG A 56 14.58 -4.92 -5.00
CA ARG A 56 14.82 -3.55 -4.53
C ARG A 56 13.75 -3.09 -3.53
N PHE A 57 12.47 -3.42 -3.79
CA PHE A 57 11.38 -3.13 -2.87
C PHE A 57 11.59 -3.79 -1.51
N VAL A 58 11.86 -5.10 -1.49
CA VAL A 58 12.04 -5.87 -0.25
C VAL A 58 13.28 -5.42 0.51
N GLU A 59 14.40 -5.21 -0.20
CA GLU A 59 15.63 -4.70 0.41
C GLU A 59 15.41 -3.33 1.05
N GLY A 60 14.75 -2.40 0.34
CA GLY A 60 14.38 -1.10 0.87
C GLY A 60 13.51 -1.19 2.13
N LEU A 61 12.49 -2.06 2.15
CA LEU A 61 11.66 -2.25 3.35
C LEU A 61 12.45 -2.80 4.53
N ASN A 62 13.35 -3.75 4.30
CA ASN A 62 14.18 -4.31 5.37
C ASN A 62 15.10 -3.22 5.96
N ILE A 63 15.62 -2.32 5.11
CA ILE A 63 16.40 -1.17 5.56
C ILE A 63 15.56 -0.23 6.43
N LEU A 64 14.35 0.11 6.01
CA LEU A 64 13.43 0.92 6.82
C LEU A 64 13.25 0.31 8.21
N LYS A 65 12.90 -0.98 8.27
CA LYS A 65 12.67 -1.70 9.52
C LYS A 65 13.93 -1.72 10.39
N ALA A 66 15.10 -2.00 9.82
CA ALA A 66 16.36 -1.97 10.55
C ALA A 66 16.64 -0.58 11.15
N LEU A 67 16.49 0.48 10.37
CA LEU A 67 16.71 1.86 10.84
C LEU A 67 15.71 2.28 11.92
N TRP A 68 14.48 1.78 11.90
CA TRP A 68 13.46 2.08 12.90
C TRP A 68 13.67 1.34 14.23
N THR A 69 14.26 0.13 14.17
CA THR A 69 14.33 -0.78 15.34
C THR A 69 15.70 -0.88 15.96
N GLN A 70 16.78 -0.72 15.19
CA GLN A 70 18.13 -0.89 15.67
C GLN A 70 18.77 0.46 16.06
N PRO A 71 19.60 0.54 17.10
CA PRO A 71 20.35 1.74 17.43
C PRO A 71 21.21 2.21 16.25
N LYS A 72 21.89 1.26 15.59
CA LYS A 72 22.69 1.47 14.38
C LYS A 72 22.48 0.31 13.43
N ALA A 73 22.26 0.62 12.15
CA ALA A 73 22.05 -0.37 11.10
C ALA A 73 23.28 -0.52 10.21
N THR A 74 23.61 -1.75 9.86
CA THR A 74 24.58 -2.10 8.83
C THR A 74 23.89 -2.92 7.77
N VAL A 75 24.07 -2.56 6.51
CA VAL A 75 23.45 -3.22 5.35
C VAL A 75 24.52 -3.54 4.33
N SER A 76 24.55 -4.80 3.90
CA SER A 76 25.32 -5.28 2.75
C SER A 76 24.34 -5.93 1.78
N GLY A 77 23.73 -5.11 0.93
CA GLY A 77 22.69 -5.50 0.00
C GLY A 77 23.13 -5.43 -1.47
N THR A 78 22.21 -5.77 -2.35
CA THR A 78 22.41 -5.63 -3.80
C THR A 78 22.33 -4.17 -4.25
N PHE A 79 21.46 -3.38 -3.63
CA PHE A 79 21.15 -2.01 -4.06
C PHE A 79 21.69 -0.95 -3.10
N TRP A 80 21.89 -1.31 -1.83
CA TRP A 80 22.39 -0.38 -0.82
C TRP A 80 23.40 -1.05 0.10
N ASN A 81 24.50 -0.33 0.34
CA ASN A 81 25.58 -0.75 1.23
C ASN A 81 25.94 0.40 2.15
N PHE A 82 25.88 0.18 3.45
CA PHE A 82 26.33 1.13 4.46
C PHE A 82 26.61 0.45 5.80
N THR A 83 27.45 1.08 6.62
CA THR A 83 27.89 0.51 7.88
C THR A 83 27.59 1.48 9.03
N ASN A 84 27.00 0.95 10.10
CA ASN A 84 26.90 1.63 11.39
C ASN A 84 26.15 2.97 11.37
N ILE A 85 25.09 3.06 10.56
CA ILE A 85 24.25 4.26 10.43
C ILE A 85 23.22 4.32 11.57
N ALA A 86 23.25 5.39 12.36
CA ALA A 86 22.20 5.74 13.28
C ALA A 86 21.15 6.64 12.59
N MET A 87 19.88 6.47 12.93
CA MET A 87 18.78 7.33 12.48
C MET A 87 17.91 7.72 13.66
N GLU A 88 17.77 9.01 13.92
CA GLU A 88 16.91 9.58 14.95
C GLU A 88 16.01 10.69 14.36
N PRO A 89 14.79 10.92 14.91
CA PRO A 89 14.19 10.16 15.99
C PRO A 89 13.73 8.77 15.52
N LYS A 90 13.67 7.80 16.44
CA LYS A 90 12.96 6.53 16.17
C LYS A 90 11.46 6.79 16.10
N PRO A 91 10.66 5.93 15.42
CA PRO A 91 9.21 6.01 15.48
C PRO A 91 8.67 5.92 16.92
N VAL A 92 7.52 6.57 17.17
CA VAL A 92 6.75 6.40 18.41
C VAL A 92 6.25 4.95 18.52
N GLN A 93 5.66 4.45 17.44
CA GLN A 93 5.12 3.09 17.37
C GLN A 93 6.21 2.03 17.47
N LYS A 94 5.92 0.96 18.22
CA LYS A 94 6.85 -0.16 18.44
C LYS A 94 6.26 -1.46 17.89
N PRO A 95 7.06 -2.29 17.22
CA PRO A 95 8.49 -2.07 16.91
C PRO A 95 8.72 -0.98 15.85
N TYR A 96 7.71 -0.65 15.02
CA TYR A 96 7.70 0.40 13.99
C TYR A 96 6.26 0.68 13.54
N PRO A 97 6.01 1.76 12.78
CA PRO A 97 4.69 2.05 12.21
C PRO A 97 4.23 0.90 11.30
N PRO A 98 2.98 0.41 11.42
CA PRO A 98 2.52 -0.74 10.66
C PRO A 98 2.64 -0.51 9.16
N VAL A 99 3.21 -1.50 8.45
CA VAL A 99 3.45 -1.47 7.00
C VAL A 99 2.36 -2.26 6.29
N TRP A 100 1.48 -1.58 5.56
CA TRP A 100 0.39 -2.19 4.82
C TRP A 100 0.68 -2.22 3.32
N PHE A 101 0.42 -3.33 2.67
CA PHE A 101 0.71 -3.52 1.26
C PHE A 101 -0.50 -3.26 0.36
N GLY A 102 -0.34 -2.37 -0.61
CA GLY A 102 -1.25 -2.26 -1.74
C GLY A 102 -0.89 -3.26 -2.83
N ALA A 103 -1.67 -4.33 -2.97
CA ALA A 103 -1.47 -5.37 -3.97
C ALA A 103 -2.80 -5.99 -4.40
N ARG A 104 -2.83 -6.60 -5.60
CA ARG A 104 -3.98 -7.37 -6.12
C ARG A 104 -3.56 -8.68 -6.80
N GLU A 105 -2.34 -8.75 -7.34
CA GLU A 105 -1.83 -9.97 -7.96
C GLU A 105 -1.38 -10.97 -6.87
N PRO A 106 -1.53 -12.29 -7.11
CA PRO A 106 -1.18 -13.31 -6.11
C PRO A 106 0.23 -13.18 -5.54
N ALA A 107 1.22 -12.91 -6.38
CA ALA A 107 2.60 -12.68 -5.93
C ALA A 107 2.74 -11.45 -5.01
N GLY A 108 1.95 -10.40 -5.27
CA GLY A 108 1.87 -9.22 -4.42
C GLY A 108 1.20 -9.51 -3.07
N LEU A 109 0.12 -10.31 -3.07
CA LEU A 109 -0.56 -10.74 -1.85
C LEU A 109 0.33 -11.63 -0.99
N LYS A 110 1.06 -12.58 -1.59
CA LYS A 110 2.08 -13.39 -0.86
C LYS A 110 3.16 -12.50 -0.24
N ARG A 111 3.60 -11.48 -0.96
CA ARG A 111 4.59 -10.51 -0.43
C ARG A 111 4.02 -9.69 0.72
N ALA A 112 2.75 -9.28 0.65
CA ALA A 112 2.05 -8.60 1.74
C ALA A 112 2.04 -9.46 3.00
N VAL A 113 1.68 -10.73 2.88
CA VAL A 113 1.68 -11.68 4.00
C VAL A 113 3.09 -11.89 4.56
N ARG A 114 4.10 -11.98 3.71
CA ARG A 114 5.48 -12.27 4.15
C ARG A 114 6.17 -11.06 4.81
N HIS A 115 5.92 -9.85 4.34
CA HIS A 115 6.71 -8.67 4.72
C HIS A 115 5.89 -7.54 5.33
N GLY A 116 4.57 -7.58 5.24
CA GLY A 116 3.66 -6.55 5.74
C GLY A 116 2.96 -6.91 7.04
N ASP A 117 2.32 -5.89 7.59
CA ASP A 117 1.51 -5.97 8.81
C ASP A 117 0.01 -5.83 8.51
N GLY A 118 -0.35 -5.64 7.23
CA GLY A 118 -1.73 -5.52 6.74
C GLY A 118 -1.78 -5.38 5.23
N TRP A 119 -3.00 -5.34 4.69
CA TRP A 119 -3.24 -5.21 3.25
C TRP A 119 -4.27 -4.12 2.91
N MET A 120 -3.98 -3.41 1.82
CA MET A 120 -4.87 -2.40 1.23
C MET A 120 -5.39 -2.88 -0.12
N GLY A 121 -6.67 -3.20 -0.19
CA GLY A 121 -7.35 -3.53 -1.45
C GLY A 121 -7.45 -2.31 -2.37
N ALA A 122 -7.09 -2.52 -3.64
CA ALA A 122 -7.09 -1.46 -4.64
C ALA A 122 -8.51 -0.93 -4.92
N GLY A 123 -8.64 0.37 -5.08
CA GLY A 123 -9.91 0.99 -5.49
C GLY A 123 -10.36 0.61 -6.90
N SER A 124 -9.43 0.14 -7.74
CA SER A 124 -9.72 -0.36 -9.09
C SER A 124 -10.23 -1.81 -9.13
N SER A 125 -10.32 -2.49 -8.00
CA SER A 125 -10.93 -3.82 -7.88
C SER A 125 -12.41 -3.70 -7.56
N SER A 126 -13.24 -4.53 -8.20
CA SER A 126 -14.66 -4.66 -7.85
C SER A 126 -14.84 -5.31 -6.46
N SER A 127 -16.06 -5.34 -5.95
CA SER A 127 -16.36 -6.06 -4.71
C SER A 127 -16.13 -7.57 -4.86
N ALA A 128 -16.45 -8.16 -6.02
CA ALA A 128 -16.17 -9.56 -6.32
C ALA A 128 -14.66 -9.86 -6.32
N ASP A 129 -13.85 -9.02 -7.01
CA ASP A 129 -12.38 -9.14 -6.99
C ASP A 129 -11.84 -9.04 -5.55
N PHE A 130 -12.41 -8.14 -4.74
CA PHE A 130 -11.98 -7.98 -3.34
C PHE A 130 -12.23 -9.23 -2.51
N VAL A 131 -13.41 -9.87 -2.66
CA VAL A 131 -13.73 -11.14 -1.99
C VAL A 131 -12.72 -12.23 -2.38
N GLN A 132 -12.40 -12.35 -3.69
CA GLN A 132 -11.40 -13.30 -4.16
C GLN A 132 -10.01 -13.02 -3.56
N HIS A 133 -9.58 -11.75 -3.53
CA HIS A 133 -8.30 -11.37 -2.92
C HIS A 133 -8.25 -11.68 -1.42
N VAL A 134 -9.34 -11.46 -0.69
CA VAL A 134 -9.45 -11.83 0.73
C VAL A 134 -9.34 -13.35 0.91
N GLY A 135 -9.98 -14.14 0.06
CA GLY A 135 -9.85 -15.61 0.07
C GLY A 135 -8.41 -16.07 -0.15
N LEU A 136 -7.71 -15.46 -1.13
CA LEU A 136 -6.29 -15.73 -1.38
C LEU A 136 -5.41 -15.33 -0.19
N LEU A 137 -5.66 -14.15 0.39
CA LEU A 137 -4.90 -13.68 1.56
C LEU A 137 -5.06 -14.61 2.75
N ARG A 138 -6.28 -15.05 3.06
CA ARG A 138 -6.54 -16.00 4.14
C ARG A 138 -5.77 -17.29 3.96
N ARG A 139 -5.77 -17.85 2.73
CA ARG A 139 -4.97 -19.02 2.42
C ARG A 139 -3.46 -18.78 2.61
N PHE A 140 -2.93 -17.64 2.16
CA PHE A 140 -1.52 -17.32 2.32
C PHE A 140 -1.13 -17.03 3.77
N LEU A 141 -2.03 -16.49 4.59
CA LEU A 141 -1.83 -16.32 6.03
C LEU A 141 -1.75 -17.68 6.72
N ASP A 142 -2.63 -18.62 6.36
CA ASP A 142 -2.61 -20.00 6.86
C ASP A 142 -1.32 -20.73 6.47
N GLU A 143 -0.94 -20.70 5.18
CA GLU A 143 0.34 -21.24 4.69
C GLU A 143 1.55 -20.67 5.46
N ALA A 144 1.50 -19.39 5.84
CA ALA A 144 2.54 -18.70 6.58
C ALA A 144 2.42 -18.84 8.11
N LYS A 145 1.41 -19.58 8.60
CA LYS A 145 1.08 -19.74 10.04
C LYS A 145 0.93 -18.38 10.76
N ARG A 146 0.33 -17.42 10.10
CA ARG A 146 0.02 -16.08 10.65
C ARG A 146 -1.45 -16.01 11.04
N ASP A 147 -1.72 -15.48 12.23
CA ASP A 147 -3.09 -15.26 12.70
C ASP A 147 -3.78 -14.18 11.86
N PRO A 148 -4.89 -14.50 11.15
CA PRO A 148 -5.64 -13.54 10.38
C PRO A 148 -6.23 -12.38 11.21
N ALA A 149 -6.49 -12.58 12.50
CA ALA A 149 -7.01 -11.54 13.39
C ALA A 149 -5.99 -10.40 13.62
N THR A 150 -4.71 -10.68 13.46
CA THR A 150 -3.62 -9.71 13.60
C THR A 150 -3.20 -9.06 12.28
N PHE A 151 -3.87 -9.39 11.16
CA PHE A 151 -3.57 -8.89 9.83
C PHE A 151 -4.73 -8.07 9.27
N PRO A 152 -4.79 -6.77 9.55
CA PRO A 152 -5.89 -5.92 9.13
C PRO A 152 -5.98 -5.78 7.61
N LEU A 153 -7.22 -5.73 7.14
CA LEU A 153 -7.58 -5.57 5.74
C LEU A 153 -8.34 -4.26 5.55
N SER A 154 -8.06 -3.56 4.47
CA SER A 154 -8.84 -2.39 4.05
C SER A 154 -9.16 -2.44 2.57
N LYS A 155 -10.20 -1.71 2.15
CA LYS A 155 -10.52 -1.49 0.74
C LYS A 155 -10.72 -0.01 0.48
N ARG A 156 -10.05 0.52 -0.54
CA ARG A 156 -10.38 1.85 -1.05
C ARG A 156 -11.65 1.78 -1.87
N VAL A 157 -12.59 2.64 -1.55
CA VAL A 157 -13.89 2.75 -2.25
C VAL A 157 -13.99 4.14 -2.88
N TYR A 158 -14.50 4.21 -4.10
CA TYR A 158 -14.95 5.45 -4.73
C TYR A 158 -16.46 5.57 -4.54
N ILE A 159 -16.92 6.72 -4.09
CA ILE A 159 -18.33 6.91 -3.76
C ILE A 159 -18.85 8.25 -4.30
N ALA A 160 -20.07 8.24 -4.81
CA ALA A 160 -20.82 9.45 -5.13
C ALA A 160 -22.25 9.32 -4.64
N ILE A 161 -22.57 10.01 -3.55
CA ILE A 161 -23.93 10.04 -2.99
C ILE A 161 -24.69 11.20 -3.65
N ASP A 162 -25.84 10.89 -4.22
CA ASP A 162 -26.76 11.85 -4.81
C ASP A 162 -28.15 11.21 -4.96
N ASN A 163 -29.23 11.98 -4.67
CA ASN A 163 -30.60 11.52 -4.91
C ASN A 163 -30.92 11.36 -6.41
N ASN A 164 -30.18 12.04 -7.29
CA ASN A 164 -30.19 11.80 -8.74
C ASN A 164 -29.05 10.82 -9.10
N LYS A 165 -29.40 9.57 -9.34
CA LYS A 165 -28.48 8.46 -9.59
C LYS A 165 -27.64 8.70 -10.86
N GLU A 166 -28.26 9.20 -11.93
CA GLU A 166 -27.59 9.50 -13.19
C GLU A 166 -26.55 10.61 -13.01
N ARG A 167 -26.82 11.59 -12.15
CA ARG A 167 -25.85 12.65 -11.81
C ARG A 167 -24.68 12.07 -11.02
N ALA A 168 -24.91 11.22 -10.05
CA ALA A 168 -23.87 10.52 -9.30
C ALA A 168 -22.96 9.70 -10.22
N GLU A 169 -23.55 8.90 -11.11
CA GLU A 169 -22.83 8.10 -12.10
C GLU A 169 -21.99 8.96 -13.05
N ARG A 170 -22.57 10.01 -13.64
CA ARG A 170 -21.83 10.91 -14.54
C ARG A 170 -20.58 11.51 -13.87
N ARG A 171 -20.69 11.94 -12.61
CA ARG A 171 -19.54 12.49 -11.86
C ARG A 171 -18.42 11.46 -11.70
N LEU A 172 -18.75 10.20 -11.38
CA LEU A 172 -17.77 9.13 -11.29
C LEU A 172 -17.16 8.79 -12.64
N ARG A 173 -17.98 8.66 -13.70
CA ARG A 173 -17.50 8.39 -15.06
C ARG A 173 -16.56 9.47 -15.56
N GLN A 174 -16.88 10.75 -15.32
CA GLN A 174 -16.01 11.86 -15.65
C GLN A 174 -14.67 11.73 -14.91
N TRP A 175 -14.70 11.55 -13.59
CA TRP A 175 -13.49 11.41 -12.78
C TRP A 175 -12.62 10.22 -13.22
N PHE A 176 -13.23 9.05 -13.48
CA PHE A 176 -12.50 7.88 -13.96
C PHE A 176 -11.95 8.06 -15.37
N GLY A 177 -12.68 8.74 -16.26
CA GLY A 177 -12.21 9.14 -17.58
C GLY A 177 -10.96 10.00 -17.50
N ASP A 178 -11.00 11.03 -16.66
CA ASP A 178 -9.88 11.95 -16.47
C ASP A 178 -8.67 11.29 -15.83
N ARG A 179 -8.89 10.51 -14.78
CA ARG A 179 -7.82 9.94 -13.94
C ARG A 179 -7.25 8.63 -14.45
N TYR A 180 -8.11 7.73 -14.94
CA TYR A 180 -7.74 6.37 -15.36
C TYR A 180 -7.84 6.16 -16.87
N LYS A 181 -8.32 7.16 -17.62
CA LYS A 181 -8.64 7.04 -19.05
C LYS A 181 -9.62 5.90 -19.36
N ASN A 182 -10.50 5.60 -18.38
CA ASN A 182 -11.48 4.53 -18.46
C ASN A 182 -12.73 4.90 -17.64
N ALA A 183 -13.70 5.57 -18.29
CA ALA A 183 -14.95 5.99 -17.65
C ALA A 183 -15.81 4.80 -17.20
N ASP A 184 -15.79 3.69 -17.95
CA ASP A 184 -16.61 2.51 -17.65
C ASP A 184 -16.15 1.75 -16.38
N MET A 185 -14.92 1.97 -15.96
CA MET A 185 -14.45 1.45 -14.67
C MET A 185 -15.33 1.94 -13.51
N ALA A 186 -15.89 3.16 -13.60
CA ALA A 186 -16.70 3.77 -12.56
C ALA A 186 -17.83 2.84 -12.08
N VAL A 187 -18.63 2.31 -13.00
CA VAL A 187 -19.79 1.47 -12.68
C VAL A 187 -19.42 0.12 -12.07
N ARG A 188 -18.23 -0.36 -12.36
CA ARG A 188 -17.73 -1.65 -11.90
C ARG A 188 -17.15 -1.62 -10.49
N VAL A 189 -16.53 -0.49 -10.09
CA VAL A 189 -15.69 -0.44 -8.88
C VAL A 189 -16.14 0.58 -7.84
N SER A 190 -17.22 1.34 -8.12
CA SER A 190 -17.67 2.42 -7.24
C SER A 190 -19.05 2.15 -6.65
N LEU A 191 -19.40 2.95 -5.64
CA LEU A 191 -20.74 3.04 -5.07
C LEU A 191 -21.36 4.38 -5.48
N TRP A 192 -22.57 4.37 -5.99
CA TRP A 192 -23.28 5.60 -6.32
C TRP A 192 -24.80 5.45 -6.22
N GLY A 193 -25.46 6.59 -6.07
CA GLY A 193 -26.89 6.69 -5.90
C GLY A 193 -27.26 7.40 -4.60
N SER A 194 -28.48 7.19 -4.12
CA SER A 194 -28.92 7.67 -2.81
C SER A 194 -28.10 7.08 -1.68
N LEU A 195 -28.19 7.69 -0.50
CA LEU A 195 -27.50 7.17 0.69
C LEU A 195 -27.90 5.71 0.99
N ALA A 196 -29.20 5.40 0.90
CA ALA A 196 -29.71 4.05 1.12
C ALA A 196 -29.09 3.06 0.12
N GLU A 197 -29.08 3.36 -1.19
CA GLU A 197 -28.48 2.50 -2.21
C GLU A 197 -26.96 2.29 -2.01
N CYS A 198 -26.26 3.26 -1.44
CA CYS A 198 -24.85 3.12 -1.14
C CYS A 198 -24.56 2.29 0.13
N LEU A 199 -25.49 2.26 1.07
CA LEU A 199 -25.37 1.47 2.30
C LEU A 199 -25.72 -0.01 2.09
N ASP A 200 -26.58 -0.33 1.11
CA ASP A 200 -27.00 -1.69 0.79
C ASP A 200 -25.97 -2.49 -0.04
N LYS A 201 -24.87 -1.86 -0.47
CA LYS A 201 -23.81 -2.45 -1.30
C LYS A 201 -22.52 -2.70 -0.52
#